data_5256d667e190f1ec206a905e19571282
#
_entry.id   5256d667e190f1ec206a905e19571282
#
_cell.length_a   1.000
_cell.length_b   1.000
_cell.length_c   1.000
_cell.angle_alpha   90.00
_cell.angle_beta   90.00
_cell.angle_gamma   90.00
#
_symmetry.space_group_name_H-M   'P 1'
#
loop_
_entity.id
_entity.type
_entity.pdbx_description
1 polymer ?
#
loop_
_entity_poly.entity_id
_entity_poly.type
_entity_poly.pdbx_seq_one_letter_code
_entity_poly.pdbx_strand_id
1 'polypeptide(L)'
;GCRSGDPRQLQAQYMRGARGARVLTPATRSALGSRFSAHCRGRGFASGASLGRALPVSSPRFEPLDADKSGNWGNNQRGLGHNNYLAKILNARVYEAADETPLQRAPALSAKTRNHVHLKREDLQPVRSFKIRGAYNKVAQLSHEQRSCGIVACSAGNHAQGVAFSAIKLGIDAVIVMPTGTPSIKVDGVRKLGGRVVLHGDTYDEAAAEAARLVEVEGRTLIHPFDDPLVIAGQGTIGMEILKQCTGKPLHAIFVCCGGGGMLAGVAAYVKRVRPGVLVIGVEAEDAAGMTASLRAGQLQELEHVGLFADGAAVKRVGEETFRICNHLVDEMLTVSTDEICAAIKDGFMDTRSILEPAGALAIAGVKQWAAAANTRDQTYVAITSGANMNFDSLRFVSERADASETLLSVVIPERPGAFRQLIGRLEPRNVTEFSYRHAGPGADAAHIYISFQAAGAEDNASVIAALRADGCETLDLTANELAKDHARHLAGGRVTIEHERLYRFEFPERPGALSRFLDALNGGWNVSLFHYRNHGGDVGRVLAALQVPEADSDAFDTFLTELEYPYVRECGNVAYKRFLQAS
;
A
#
# COMPACT_ATOMS: atom_id res chain seq x y z
N GLY A 1 0.90 -35.13 45.75
CA GLY A 1 2.08 -34.52 46.34
C GLY A 1 2.95 -33.91 45.27
N CYS A 2 2.70 -32.68 44.86
CA CYS A 2 3.64 -31.90 44.02
C CYS A 2 3.98 -30.63 44.80
N ARG A 3 5.27 -30.48 45.12
CA ARG A 3 5.81 -29.30 45.80
C ARG A 3 6.04 -28.16 44.79
N SER A 4 5.59 -26.98 45.14
CA SER A 4 5.83 -25.70 44.53
C SER A 4 7.29 -25.27 44.67
N GLY A 5 7.96 -24.93 43.56
CA GLY A 5 9.29 -24.30 43.51
C GLY A 5 9.18 -22.80 43.34
N ASP A 6 9.93 -22.06 44.15
CA ASP A 6 10.01 -20.60 44.26
C ASP A 6 10.65 -19.96 42.99
N PRO A 7 10.08 -18.89 42.40
CA PRO A 7 10.60 -18.25 41.19
C PRO A 7 11.88 -17.40 41.34
N ARG A 8 12.48 -17.33 42.52
CA ARG A 8 13.62 -16.41 42.77
C ARG A 8 15.01 -16.98 42.50
N GLN A 9 15.15 -18.23 42.04
CA GLN A 9 16.46 -18.85 41.79
C GLN A 9 16.96 -18.84 40.34
N LEU A 10 16.21 -18.30 39.37
CA LEU A 10 16.60 -18.27 37.95
C LEU A 10 17.25 -16.95 37.49
N GLN A 11 17.45 -15.99 38.39
CA GLN A 11 18.03 -14.67 38.02
C GLN A 11 19.54 -14.52 38.34
N ALA A 12 20.18 -15.52 38.88
CA ALA A 12 21.58 -15.44 39.36
C ALA A 12 22.65 -16.05 38.42
N GLN A 13 22.29 -16.60 37.26
CA GLN A 13 23.24 -17.30 36.37
C GLN A 13 23.61 -16.54 35.07
N TYR A 14 23.12 -15.32 34.84
CA TYR A 14 23.39 -14.56 33.59
C TYR A 14 24.32 -13.36 33.74
N MET A 15 24.99 -13.19 34.88
CA MET A 15 25.87 -12.04 35.16
C MET A 15 27.33 -12.46 35.48
N ARG A 16 27.90 -13.42 34.76
CA ARG A 16 29.37 -13.64 34.79
C ARG A 16 29.88 -14.00 33.39
N GLY A 17 30.38 -13.00 32.66
CA GLY A 17 31.09 -13.26 31.40
C GLY A 17 31.25 -12.06 30.49
N ALA A 18 31.85 -10.99 30.93
CA ALA A 18 32.49 -10.01 30.01
C ALA A 18 33.39 -9.04 30.80
N ARG A 19 34.64 -9.41 30.99
CA ARG A 19 35.72 -8.46 31.29
C ARG A 19 36.86 -8.73 30.31
N GLY A 20 37.22 -7.70 29.50
CA GLY A 20 38.48 -7.67 28.80
C GLY A 20 38.43 -7.22 27.36
N ALA A 21 38.34 -5.92 27.11
CA ALA A 21 38.94 -5.32 25.91
C ALA A 21 39.28 -3.84 26.20
N ARG A 22 40.55 -3.52 25.97
CA ARG A 22 41.22 -2.26 26.32
C ARG A 22 40.77 -1.11 25.43
N VAL A 23 40.67 0.06 26.06
CA VAL A 23 40.58 1.41 25.47
C VAL A 23 41.88 1.72 24.75
N LEU A 24 41.84 2.23 23.52
CA LEU A 24 42.88 3.02 22.88
C LEU A 24 42.24 4.31 22.36
N THR A 25 42.78 5.41 22.87
CA THR A 25 42.44 6.79 22.50
C THR A 25 43.26 7.26 21.28
N PRO A 26 42.82 8.35 20.60
CA PRO A 26 43.32 8.74 19.30
C PRO A 26 44.47 9.79 19.38
N ALA A 27 45.37 9.76 18.42
CA ALA A 27 46.25 10.90 18.16
C ALA A 27 46.67 10.99 16.69
N THR A 28 46.54 12.22 16.19
CA THR A 28 47.35 12.96 15.21
C THR A 28 47.17 12.64 13.71
N ARG A 29 46.58 13.57 12.97
CA ARG A 29 47.07 14.72 12.17
C ARG A 29 48.14 14.32 11.13
N SER A 30 47.97 14.56 9.81
CA SER A 30 48.11 15.82 9.10
C SER A 30 48.13 15.58 7.58
N ALA A 31 47.48 16.44 6.86
CA ALA A 31 47.91 17.21 5.70
C ALA A 31 48.62 16.54 4.50
N LEU A 32 47.99 16.73 3.36
CA LEU A 32 48.54 17.09 2.02
C LEU A 32 47.30 17.17 1.12
N GLY A 33 46.89 18.16 0.54
CA GLY A 33 47.39 19.38 -0.05
C GLY A 33 47.47 19.27 -1.57
N SER A 34 46.59 19.99 -2.23
CA SER A 34 46.72 20.72 -3.49
C SER A 34 46.57 20.03 -4.86
N ARG A 35 45.62 20.62 -5.58
CA ARG A 35 45.68 21.00 -7.00
C ARG A 35 45.52 19.91 -8.06
N PHE A 36 44.43 20.01 -8.79
CA PHE A 36 44.50 20.25 -10.23
C PHE A 36 43.23 20.93 -10.72
N SER A 37 43.42 22.08 -11.31
CA SER A 37 42.46 22.90 -12.05
C SER A 37 42.65 22.60 -13.55
N ALA A 38 41.56 22.68 -14.28
CA ALA A 38 41.45 23.35 -15.57
C ALA A 38 40.89 22.55 -16.77
N HIS A 39 39.88 23.12 -17.30
CA HIS A 39 39.53 23.27 -18.74
C HIS A 39 39.19 22.01 -19.56
N CYS A 40 37.94 21.95 -19.95
CA CYS A 40 37.59 21.91 -21.38
C CYS A 40 36.17 22.43 -21.64
N ARG A 41 36.12 23.45 -22.48
CA ARG A 41 34.91 24.05 -23.04
C ARG A 41 34.39 23.22 -24.23
N GLY A 42 33.08 23.08 -24.32
CA GLY A 42 32.34 23.32 -25.55
C GLY A 42 32.24 22.22 -26.59
N ARG A 43 31.09 21.74 -26.80
CA ARG A 43 30.35 21.78 -28.09
C ARG A 43 28.97 21.14 -27.90
N GLY A 44 27.95 21.89 -28.27
CA GLY A 44 26.57 21.40 -28.32
C GLY A 44 26.32 20.49 -29.51
N PHE A 45 25.38 19.59 -29.33
CA PHE A 45 24.57 19.04 -30.43
C PHE A 45 23.13 18.87 -29.92
N ALA A 46 22.25 19.29 -30.80
CA ALA A 46 20.81 19.34 -30.60
C ALA A 46 20.12 18.01 -30.94
N SER A 47 18.92 17.88 -30.42
CA SER A 47 17.77 17.08 -30.86
C SER A 47 17.77 15.58 -30.63
N GLY A 48 16.79 15.18 -29.85
CA GLY A 48 16.29 13.81 -29.71
C GLY A 48 15.18 13.80 -28.67
N ALA A 49 13.93 13.98 -29.10
CA ALA A 49 12.76 13.98 -28.24
C ALA A 49 12.59 12.63 -27.54
N SER A 50 12.69 12.61 -26.21
CA SER A 50 12.20 11.53 -25.38
C SER A 50 10.98 12.05 -24.61
N LEU A 51 9.85 11.42 -24.83
CA LEU A 51 8.60 11.62 -24.09
C LEU A 51 8.75 11.07 -22.65
N GLY A 52 9.47 11.80 -21.83
CA GLY A 52 9.34 11.70 -20.38
C GLY A 52 8.24 12.70 -19.99
N ARG A 53 7.06 12.24 -19.59
CA ARG A 53 6.10 13.08 -18.91
C ARG A 53 6.70 13.52 -17.58
N ALA A 54 7.41 14.65 -17.58
CA ALA A 54 7.59 15.43 -16.39
C ALA A 54 6.19 15.85 -15.93
N LEU A 55 5.76 15.34 -14.77
CA LEU A 55 4.60 15.92 -14.09
C LEU A 55 4.93 17.40 -13.87
N PRO A 56 4.06 18.34 -14.26
CA PRO A 56 4.27 19.72 -13.91
C PRO A 56 4.32 19.79 -12.39
N VAL A 57 5.42 20.30 -11.85
CA VAL A 57 5.43 20.86 -10.51
C VAL A 57 4.48 22.03 -10.60
N SER A 58 3.19 21.78 -10.39
CA SER A 58 2.22 22.85 -10.26
C SER A 58 2.63 23.64 -9.03
N SER A 59 2.88 24.92 -9.21
CA SER A 59 2.88 25.88 -8.11
C SER A 59 1.71 25.54 -7.18
N PRO A 60 1.90 25.62 -5.85
CA PRO A 60 0.88 25.22 -4.87
C PRO A 60 -0.46 25.80 -5.31
N ARG A 61 -1.47 24.95 -5.46
CA ARG A 61 -2.82 25.32 -5.95
C ARG A 61 -3.56 26.25 -5.02
N PHE A 62 -2.95 26.58 -3.89
CA PHE A 62 -3.55 27.43 -2.87
C PHE A 62 -2.63 28.62 -2.61
N GLU A 63 -3.14 29.81 -2.84
CA GLU A 63 -2.57 30.99 -2.21
C GLU A 63 -2.48 30.69 -0.70
N PRO A 64 -1.31 30.93 -0.07
CA PRO A 64 -1.21 30.81 1.38
C PRO A 64 -2.37 31.60 1.95
N LEU A 65 -3.11 30.99 2.91
CA LEU A 65 -4.09 31.74 3.69
C LEU A 65 -3.37 32.97 4.23
N ASP A 66 -3.62 34.14 3.62
CA ASP A 66 -3.00 35.38 4.03
C ASP A 66 -3.26 35.59 5.51
N ALA A 67 -2.19 35.46 6.32
CA ALA A 67 -2.18 36.08 7.62
C ALA A 67 -2.44 37.56 7.33
N ASP A 68 -3.48 38.13 7.92
CA ASP A 68 -3.62 39.56 7.87
C ASP A 68 -2.30 40.19 8.37
N LYS A 69 -1.97 41.37 7.90
CA LYS A 69 -0.71 42.05 8.25
C LYS A 69 -0.47 42.23 9.74
N SER A 70 -1.42 41.84 10.61
CA SER A 70 -1.34 41.85 12.06
C SER A 70 -0.87 40.52 12.66
N GLY A 71 -0.64 39.47 11.86
CA GLY A 71 -0.31 38.12 12.36
C GLY A 71 -1.49 37.47 13.07
N ASN A 72 -2.62 38.11 13.09
CA ASN A 72 -3.83 37.61 13.68
C ASN A 72 -4.52 36.72 12.63
N TRP A 73 -4.45 35.41 12.82
CA TRP A 73 -5.28 34.41 12.12
C TRP A 73 -6.74 34.62 12.55
N GLY A 74 -7.16 35.90 12.45
CA GLY A 74 -8.45 36.39 12.88
C GLY A 74 -9.54 35.62 12.21
N ASN A 75 -10.57 35.34 12.90
CA ASN A 75 -11.95 34.95 12.61
C ASN A 75 -12.42 34.72 11.16
N ASN A 76 -11.53 34.75 10.18
CA ASN A 76 -11.78 34.39 8.81
C ASN A 76 -11.78 32.85 8.65
N GLN A 77 -12.57 32.21 9.52
CA GLN A 77 -13.00 30.82 9.39
C GLN A 77 -14.02 30.66 8.24
N ARG A 78 -13.85 31.37 7.13
CA ARG A 78 -14.68 31.18 5.95
C ARG A 78 -14.32 29.86 5.27
N GLY A 79 -14.67 28.75 5.90
CA GLY A 79 -14.49 27.39 5.37
C GLY A 79 -14.29 26.31 6.42
N LEU A 80 -13.62 26.59 7.52
CA LEU A 80 -13.44 25.60 8.61
C LEU A 80 -14.50 25.69 9.72
N GLY A 81 -15.62 26.42 9.50
CA GLY A 81 -16.72 26.70 10.42
C GLY A 81 -16.78 25.82 11.68
N HIS A 82 -17.24 26.30 12.79
CA HIS A 82 -17.51 25.69 14.10
C HIS A 82 -16.58 24.58 14.69
N ASN A 83 -15.77 23.87 13.91
CA ASN A 83 -14.85 22.83 14.38
C ASN A 83 -13.44 23.35 14.57
N ASN A 84 -13.13 23.87 15.77
CA ASN A 84 -11.75 24.23 16.14
C ASN A 84 -10.92 22.95 16.35
N TYR A 85 -10.35 22.39 15.26
CA TYR A 85 -9.55 21.16 15.32
C TYR A 85 -8.31 21.31 16.18
N LEU A 86 -7.65 22.47 16.21
CA LEU A 86 -6.50 22.67 17.08
C LEU A 86 -6.86 22.43 18.56
N ALA A 87 -7.95 23.04 19.03
CA ALA A 87 -8.42 22.83 20.40
C ALA A 87 -8.84 21.37 20.65
N LYS A 88 -9.53 20.72 19.70
CA LYS A 88 -9.91 19.32 19.82
C LYS A 88 -8.69 18.38 19.87
N ILE A 89 -7.65 18.63 19.09
CA ILE A 89 -6.40 17.84 19.07
C ILE A 89 -5.64 18.03 20.40
N LEU A 90 -5.51 19.26 20.88
CA LEU A 90 -4.84 19.55 22.15
C LEU A 90 -5.54 18.94 23.37
N ASN A 91 -6.87 18.79 23.31
CA ASN A 91 -7.68 18.15 24.35
C ASN A 91 -7.97 16.67 24.09
N ALA A 92 -7.35 16.07 23.07
CA ALA A 92 -7.57 14.67 22.75
C ALA A 92 -7.03 13.73 23.82
N ARG A 93 -7.85 12.76 24.22
CA ARG A 93 -7.56 11.80 25.32
C ARG A 93 -6.83 10.55 24.83
N VAL A 94 -6.02 10.66 23.77
CA VAL A 94 -5.41 9.48 23.12
C VAL A 94 -4.41 8.75 24.00
N TYR A 95 -3.66 9.47 24.84
CA TYR A 95 -2.55 8.91 25.61
C TYR A 95 -2.97 8.04 26.81
N GLU A 96 -4.24 7.93 27.06
CA GLU A 96 -4.78 6.96 28.00
C GLU A 96 -4.73 5.52 27.42
N ALA A 97 -4.57 5.38 26.10
CA ALA A 97 -4.62 4.10 25.39
C ALA A 97 -3.54 3.94 24.32
N ALA A 98 -3.16 5.01 23.65
CA ALA A 98 -2.14 5.03 22.61
C ALA A 98 -0.81 5.56 23.15
N ASP A 99 0.28 5.08 22.58
CA ASP A 99 1.63 5.52 22.92
C ASP A 99 2.04 6.73 22.07
N GLU A 100 2.86 7.63 22.65
CA GLU A 100 3.65 8.57 21.84
C GLU A 100 4.71 7.76 21.09
N THR A 101 4.48 7.52 19.80
CA THR A 101 5.36 6.66 19.01
C THR A 101 6.66 7.36 18.63
N PRO A 102 7.77 6.62 18.44
CA PRO A 102 9.03 7.22 18.07
C PRO A 102 9.01 7.78 16.64
N LEU A 103 9.79 8.85 16.43
CA LEU A 103 10.20 9.35 15.13
C LEU A 103 11.58 8.76 14.82
N GLN A 104 11.61 7.62 14.14
CA GLN A 104 12.81 6.84 13.86
C GLN A 104 13.49 7.30 12.56
N ARG A 105 14.80 7.52 12.59
CA ARG A 105 15.56 7.73 11.35
C ARG A 105 15.56 6.46 10.50
N ALA A 106 15.46 6.61 9.17
CA ALA A 106 15.52 5.53 8.19
C ALA A 106 16.80 5.67 7.34
N PRO A 107 17.93 5.09 7.77
CA PRO A 107 19.23 5.29 7.09
C PRO A 107 19.26 4.74 5.66
N ALA A 108 18.74 3.53 5.42
CA ALA A 108 18.74 2.92 4.10
C ALA A 108 17.86 3.72 3.12
N LEU A 109 16.65 4.10 3.54
CA LEU A 109 15.74 4.91 2.75
C LEU A 109 16.31 6.33 2.52
N SER A 110 16.98 6.90 3.53
CA SER A 110 17.68 8.20 3.41
C SER A 110 18.77 8.16 2.36
N ALA A 111 19.61 7.12 2.35
CA ALA A 111 20.64 6.93 1.36
C ALA A 111 20.06 6.75 -0.06
N LYS A 112 19.00 5.94 -0.18
CA LYS A 112 18.32 5.66 -1.46
C LYS A 112 17.71 6.92 -2.07
N THR A 113 17.08 7.77 -1.25
CA THR A 113 16.42 9.01 -1.70
C THR A 113 17.35 10.23 -1.72
N ARG A 114 18.55 10.15 -1.16
CA ARG A 114 19.50 11.26 -0.94
C ARG A 114 18.88 12.40 -0.12
N ASN A 115 18.01 12.04 0.86
CA ASN A 115 17.31 12.95 1.74
C ASN A 115 17.35 12.42 3.18
N HIS A 116 16.93 13.22 4.15
CA HIS A 116 16.84 12.80 5.56
C HIS A 116 15.43 12.28 5.84
N VAL A 117 15.23 10.97 5.75
CA VAL A 117 13.91 10.36 5.95
C VAL A 117 13.77 9.83 7.38
N HIS A 118 12.65 10.16 8.00
CA HIS A 118 12.24 9.65 9.30
C HIS A 118 10.88 8.95 9.18
N LEU A 119 10.69 7.90 9.96
CA LEU A 119 9.46 7.12 10.04
C LEU A 119 8.75 7.43 11.35
N LYS A 120 7.51 7.89 11.27
CA LYS A 120 6.62 8.00 12.44
C LYS A 120 5.95 6.66 12.65
N ARG A 121 6.35 5.94 13.69
CA ARG A 121 6.14 4.50 13.89
C ARG A 121 4.78 4.18 14.51
N GLU A 122 3.69 4.51 13.82
CA GLU A 122 2.32 4.17 14.28
C GLU A 122 2.03 2.65 14.23
N ASP A 123 2.83 1.90 13.49
CA ASP A 123 2.85 0.43 13.49
C ASP A 123 3.25 -0.17 14.85
N LEU A 124 3.85 0.60 15.75
CA LEU A 124 4.22 0.17 17.10
C LEU A 124 3.12 0.38 18.15
N GLN A 125 1.98 0.96 17.78
CA GLN A 125 0.84 1.10 18.68
C GLN A 125 0.38 -0.27 19.24
N PRO A 126 -0.30 -0.32 20.41
CA PRO A 126 -0.78 -1.56 21.01
C PRO A 126 -1.62 -2.43 20.08
N VAL A 127 -2.41 -1.83 19.19
CA VAL A 127 -3.20 -2.53 18.16
C VAL A 127 -2.52 -2.54 16.78
N ARG A 128 -1.21 -2.30 16.74
CA ARG A 128 -0.40 -2.29 15.51
C ARG A 128 -0.85 -1.32 14.43
N SER A 129 -1.59 -0.26 14.80
CA SER A 129 -2.00 0.79 13.86
C SER A 129 -2.42 2.07 14.59
N PHE A 130 -2.38 3.19 13.87
CA PHE A 130 -2.78 4.52 14.35
C PHE A 130 -4.26 4.62 14.75
N LYS A 131 -5.10 3.70 14.28
CA LYS A 131 -6.57 3.75 14.45
C LYS A 131 -7.00 3.82 15.91
N ILE A 132 -6.20 3.30 16.83
CA ILE A 132 -6.46 3.38 18.27
C ILE A 132 -6.64 4.83 18.75
N ARG A 133 -5.90 5.80 18.18
CA ARG A 133 -5.94 7.20 18.61
C ARG A 133 -7.34 7.80 18.43
N GLY A 134 -7.87 7.74 17.22
CA GLY A 134 -9.20 8.28 16.93
C GLY A 134 -10.32 7.48 17.57
N ALA A 135 -10.24 6.15 17.54
CA ALA A 135 -11.22 5.29 18.18
C ALA A 135 -11.32 5.58 19.68
N TYR A 136 -10.19 5.57 20.39
CA TYR A 136 -10.18 5.85 21.82
C TYR A 136 -10.64 7.26 22.13
N ASN A 137 -10.15 8.26 21.41
CA ASN A 137 -10.54 9.65 21.63
C ASN A 137 -12.05 9.86 21.52
N LYS A 138 -12.69 9.19 20.56
CA LYS A 138 -14.16 9.23 20.41
C LYS A 138 -14.86 8.52 21.56
N VAL A 139 -14.48 7.27 21.85
CA VAL A 139 -15.12 6.45 22.89
C VAL A 139 -14.95 7.03 24.28
N ALA A 140 -13.78 7.62 24.59
CA ALA A 140 -13.49 8.24 25.88
C ALA A 140 -14.32 9.52 26.16
N GLN A 141 -14.86 10.14 25.12
CA GLN A 141 -15.68 11.36 25.23
C GLN A 141 -17.19 11.11 25.13
N LEU A 142 -17.62 9.84 25.10
CA LEU A 142 -19.04 9.49 25.15
C LEU A 142 -19.66 9.86 26.50
N SER A 143 -20.92 10.32 26.50
CA SER A 143 -21.71 10.54 27.70
C SER A 143 -21.95 9.24 28.46
N HIS A 144 -22.37 9.33 29.73
CA HIS A 144 -22.72 8.16 30.51
C HIS A 144 -23.84 7.35 29.85
N GLU A 145 -24.83 8.02 29.31
CA GLU A 145 -25.95 7.40 28.59
C GLU A 145 -25.49 6.65 27.35
N GLN A 146 -24.65 7.28 26.50
CA GLN A 146 -24.07 6.65 25.33
C GLN A 146 -23.22 5.41 25.68
N ARG A 147 -22.45 5.47 26.78
CA ARG A 147 -21.65 4.34 27.25
C ARG A 147 -22.54 3.18 27.72
N SER A 148 -23.66 3.45 28.39
CA SER A 148 -24.58 2.41 28.87
C SER A 148 -25.28 1.67 27.74
N CYS A 149 -25.58 2.34 26.62
CA CYS A 149 -26.13 1.71 25.42
C CYS A 149 -25.08 0.90 24.63
N GLY A 150 -23.79 1.15 24.88
CA GLY A 150 -22.70 0.51 24.15
C GLY A 150 -22.39 1.17 22.80
N ILE A 151 -21.39 0.62 22.11
CA ILE A 151 -20.93 1.14 20.83
C ILE A 151 -21.02 0.09 19.72
N VAL A 152 -21.03 0.58 18.48
CA VAL A 152 -20.98 -0.27 17.29
C VAL A 152 -20.01 0.30 16.26
N ALA A 153 -19.32 -0.57 15.52
CA ALA A 153 -18.53 -0.17 14.36
C ALA A 153 -18.70 -1.21 13.23
N CYS A 154 -18.68 -0.73 11.99
CA CYS A 154 -18.59 -1.58 10.81
C CYS A 154 -17.14 -1.53 10.30
N SER A 155 -16.37 -2.59 10.50
CA SER A 155 -15.00 -2.72 10.02
C SER A 155 -14.46 -4.12 10.28
N ALA A 156 -13.68 -4.66 9.34
CA ALA A 156 -12.97 -5.92 9.49
C ALA A 156 -11.45 -5.75 9.77
N GLY A 157 -10.95 -4.52 9.81
CA GLY A 157 -9.51 -4.22 9.89
C GLY A 157 -9.09 -3.45 11.14
N ASN A 158 -8.14 -2.54 10.96
CA ASN A 158 -7.49 -1.75 12.01
C ASN A 158 -8.45 -0.95 12.88
N HIS A 159 -9.54 -0.44 12.29
CA HIS A 159 -10.53 0.31 13.05
C HIS A 159 -11.31 -0.58 14.02
N ALA A 160 -11.69 -1.78 13.58
CA ALA A 160 -12.35 -2.78 14.44
C ALA A 160 -11.51 -3.08 15.68
N GLN A 161 -10.21 -3.31 15.51
CA GLN A 161 -9.29 -3.57 16.61
C GLN A 161 -9.15 -2.35 17.54
N GLY A 162 -9.05 -1.13 16.96
CA GLY A 162 -9.00 0.11 17.72
C GLY A 162 -10.25 0.34 18.58
N VAL A 163 -11.44 0.05 18.04
CA VAL A 163 -12.72 0.18 18.76
C VAL A 163 -12.84 -0.88 19.85
N ALA A 164 -12.56 -2.15 19.55
CA ALA A 164 -12.63 -3.24 20.52
C ALA A 164 -11.66 -3.01 21.70
N PHE A 165 -10.41 -2.61 21.42
CA PHE A 165 -9.43 -2.27 22.46
C PHE A 165 -9.90 -1.07 23.31
N SER A 166 -10.46 -0.05 22.70
CA SER A 166 -10.96 1.13 23.41
C SER A 166 -12.14 0.78 24.32
N ALA A 167 -13.03 -0.08 23.84
CA ALA A 167 -14.21 -0.53 24.56
C ALA A 167 -13.84 -1.32 25.81
N ILE A 168 -12.97 -2.33 25.68
CA ILE A 168 -12.54 -3.14 26.83
C ILE A 168 -11.83 -2.30 27.87
N LYS A 169 -10.98 -1.36 27.43
CA LYS A 169 -10.25 -0.46 28.34
C LYS A 169 -11.16 0.46 29.15
N LEU A 170 -12.32 0.84 28.58
CA LEU A 170 -13.29 1.73 29.21
C LEU A 170 -14.49 0.99 29.82
N GLY A 171 -14.53 -0.35 29.75
CA GLY A 171 -15.62 -1.17 30.27
C GLY A 171 -16.95 -0.99 29.53
N ILE A 172 -16.91 -0.76 28.20
CA ILE A 172 -18.09 -0.52 27.35
C ILE A 172 -18.33 -1.73 26.46
N ASP A 173 -19.60 -2.14 26.28
CA ASP A 173 -19.95 -3.20 25.33
C ASP A 173 -19.77 -2.70 23.88
N ALA A 174 -19.04 -3.47 23.09
CA ALA A 174 -18.74 -3.13 21.69
C ALA A 174 -19.19 -4.24 20.74
N VAL A 175 -19.99 -3.87 19.75
CA VAL A 175 -20.35 -4.72 18.63
C VAL A 175 -19.55 -4.30 17.40
N ILE A 176 -18.89 -5.26 16.78
CA ILE A 176 -18.17 -5.05 15.54
C ILE A 176 -18.85 -5.88 14.45
N VAL A 177 -19.45 -5.18 13.50
CA VAL A 177 -20.12 -5.80 12.35
C VAL A 177 -19.12 -5.97 11.21
N MET A 178 -19.08 -7.16 10.64
CA MET A 178 -18.19 -7.54 9.54
C MET A 178 -18.96 -8.34 8.50
N PRO A 179 -18.59 -8.29 7.22
CA PRO A 179 -19.10 -9.21 6.20
C PRO A 179 -18.87 -10.68 6.59
N THR A 180 -19.76 -11.57 6.15
CA THR A 180 -19.66 -13.02 6.43
C THR A 180 -18.39 -13.64 5.86
N GLY A 181 -17.88 -13.10 4.74
CA GLY A 181 -16.64 -13.54 4.10
C GLY A 181 -15.35 -13.04 4.77
N THR A 182 -15.42 -12.35 5.91
CA THR A 182 -14.22 -11.85 6.60
C THR A 182 -13.32 -12.99 7.06
N PRO A 183 -12.00 -12.97 6.75
CA PRO A 183 -11.06 -14.00 7.18
C PRO A 183 -11.06 -14.21 8.69
N SER A 184 -10.97 -15.47 9.13
CA SER A 184 -11.01 -15.85 10.55
C SER A 184 -9.94 -15.14 11.39
N ILE A 185 -8.77 -14.91 10.83
CA ILE A 185 -7.67 -14.20 11.52
C ILE A 185 -8.09 -12.78 11.95
N LYS A 186 -8.85 -12.07 11.12
CA LYS A 186 -9.36 -10.72 11.42
C LYS A 186 -10.47 -10.78 12.48
N VAL A 187 -11.39 -11.73 12.34
CA VAL A 187 -12.46 -11.98 13.32
C VAL A 187 -11.88 -12.31 14.70
N ASP A 188 -10.93 -13.24 14.75
CA ASP A 188 -10.29 -13.67 15.99
C ASP A 188 -9.41 -12.57 16.61
N GLY A 189 -8.81 -11.73 15.79
CA GLY A 189 -8.09 -10.54 16.25
C GLY A 189 -8.97 -9.61 17.07
N VAL A 190 -10.19 -9.34 16.60
CA VAL A 190 -11.17 -8.49 17.32
C VAL A 190 -11.71 -9.19 18.58
N ARG A 191 -12.05 -10.49 18.49
CA ARG A 191 -12.52 -11.27 19.64
C ARG A 191 -11.50 -11.32 20.77
N LYS A 192 -10.20 -11.48 20.44
CA LYS A 192 -9.11 -11.43 21.43
C LYS A 192 -9.00 -10.09 22.15
N LEU A 193 -9.43 -9.01 21.50
CA LEU A 193 -9.52 -7.67 22.08
C LEU A 193 -10.88 -7.40 22.75
N GLY A 194 -11.69 -8.44 23.01
CA GLY A 194 -12.93 -8.34 23.76
C GLY A 194 -14.13 -7.79 22.97
N GLY A 195 -14.00 -7.53 21.67
CA GLY A 195 -15.10 -7.11 20.83
C GLY A 195 -16.07 -8.24 20.49
N ARG A 196 -17.38 -8.00 20.58
CA ARG A 196 -18.42 -8.92 20.11
C ARG A 196 -18.56 -8.78 18.58
N VAL A 197 -18.18 -9.82 17.84
CA VAL A 197 -18.25 -9.81 16.38
C VAL A 197 -19.62 -10.34 15.92
N VAL A 198 -20.27 -9.58 15.04
CA VAL A 198 -21.47 -9.96 14.30
C VAL A 198 -21.06 -10.07 12.82
N LEU A 199 -21.20 -11.26 12.25
CA LEU A 199 -21.01 -11.49 10.82
C LEU A 199 -22.36 -11.32 10.13
N HIS A 200 -22.46 -10.34 9.21
CA HIS A 200 -23.71 -10.00 8.53
C HIS A 200 -23.49 -9.50 7.11
N GLY A 201 -24.27 -10.03 6.17
CA GLY A 201 -24.17 -9.68 4.76
C GLY A 201 -22.90 -10.19 4.09
N ASP A 202 -22.84 -10.09 2.77
CA ASP A 202 -21.70 -10.48 1.96
C ASP A 202 -20.79 -9.30 1.61
N THR A 203 -21.34 -8.08 1.69
CA THR A 203 -20.67 -6.83 1.33
C THR A 203 -20.44 -5.93 2.55
N TYR A 204 -19.53 -4.96 2.38
CA TYR A 204 -19.33 -3.91 3.39
C TYR A 204 -20.61 -3.09 3.62
N ASP A 205 -21.36 -2.80 2.55
CA ASP A 205 -22.55 -1.96 2.61
C ASP A 205 -23.67 -2.65 3.40
N GLU A 206 -23.85 -3.96 3.25
CA GLU A 206 -24.78 -4.75 4.06
C GLU A 206 -24.39 -4.81 5.54
N ALA A 207 -23.10 -4.99 5.82
CA ALA A 207 -22.59 -4.94 7.18
C ALA A 207 -22.77 -3.53 7.80
N ALA A 208 -22.61 -2.47 7.01
CA ALA A 208 -22.84 -1.10 7.44
C ALA A 208 -24.33 -0.83 7.73
N ALA A 209 -25.22 -1.38 6.91
CA ALA A 209 -26.68 -1.30 7.14
C ALA A 209 -27.08 -1.99 8.45
N GLU A 210 -26.50 -3.16 8.77
CA GLU A 210 -26.74 -3.83 10.05
C GLU A 210 -26.18 -3.00 11.23
N ALA A 211 -25.00 -2.39 11.09
CA ALA A 211 -24.49 -1.49 12.10
C ALA A 211 -25.43 -0.30 12.34
N ALA A 212 -25.98 0.29 11.28
CA ALA A 212 -26.99 1.36 11.37
C ALA A 212 -28.28 0.87 12.06
N ARG A 213 -28.76 -0.34 11.73
CA ARG A 213 -29.92 -0.93 12.42
C ARG A 213 -29.67 -1.08 13.93
N LEU A 214 -28.47 -1.50 14.33
CA LEU A 214 -28.10 -1.61 15.76
C LEU A 214 -28.06 -0.25 16.46
N VAL A 215 -27.70 0.83 15.74
CA VAL A 215 -27.82 2.20 16.28
C VAL A 215 -29.27 2.55 16.55
N GLU A 216 -30.17 2.28 15.60
CA GLU A 216 -31.60 2.62 15.71
C GLU A 216 -32.32 1.79 16.77
N VAL A 217 -32.10 0.47 16.80
CA VAL A 217 -32.86 -0.47 17.65
C VAL A 217 -32.27 -0.56 19.05
N GLU A 218 -30.94 -0.58 19.19
CA GLU A 218 -30.28 -0.76 20.49
C GLU A 218 -29.74 0.56 21.08
N GLY A 219 -29.88 1.68 20.38
CA GLY A 219 -29.38 2.99 20.84
C GLY A 219 -27.85 3.09 20.90
N ARG A 220 -27.12 2.18 20.23
CA ARG A 220 -25.65 2.15 20.24
C ARG A 220 -25.08 3.38 19.57
N THR A 221 -23.90 3.80 20.01
CA THR A 221 -23.18 4.88 19.34
C THR A 221 -22.26 4.30 18.25
N LEU A 222 -22.47 4.76 17.01
CA LEU A 222 -21.58 4.41 15.89
C LEU A 222 -20.22 5.08 16.07
N ILE A 223 -19.15 4.30 16.00
CA ILE A 223 -17.77 4.79 15.98
C ILE A 223 -17.28 4.75 14.54
N HIS A 224 -17.38 5.91 13.87
CA HIS A 224 -17.01 6.03 12.44
C HIS A 224 -15.49 5.89 12.24
N PRO A 225 -15.00 5.17 11.19
CA PRO A 225 -13.59 4.88 11.01
C PRO A 225 -12.71 6.09 10.64
N PHE A 226 -13.29 7.20 10.17
CA PHE A 226 -12.55 8.39 9.72
C PHE A 226 -13.34 9.70 9.73
N ASP A 227 -14.66 9.69 9.46
CA ASP A 227 -15.45 10.90 9.25
C ASP A 227 -16.23 11.31 10.52
N ASP A 228 -15.49 11.53 11.59
CA ASP A 228 -16.00 12.04 12.87
C ASP A 228 -15.00 13.06 13.44
N PRO A 229 -15.44 14.24 13.88
CA PRO A 229 -14.53 15.28 14.37
C PRO A 229 -13.64 14.86 15.54
N LEU A 230 -14.10 13.97 16.42
CA LEU A 230 -13.29 13.46 17.53
C LEU A 230 -12.32 12.37 17.07
N VAL A 231 -12.71 11.55 16.08
CA VAL A 231 -11.79 10.61 15.44
C VAL A 231 -10.68 11.35 14.70
N ILE A 232 -11.02 12.34 13.88
CA ILE A 232 -10.06 13.19 13.15
C ILE A 232 -9.11 13.89 14.15
N ALA A 233 -9.63 14.43 15.24
CA ALA A 233 -8.81 15.08 16.26
C ALA A 233 -7.83 14.11 16.94
N GLY A 234 -8.26 12.88 17.23
CA GLY A 234 -7.39 11.84 17.75
C GLY A 234 -6.23 11.53 16.81
N GLN A 235 -6.48 11.45 15.51
CA GLN A 235 -5.44 11.22 14.48
C GLN A 235 -4.51 12.43 14.36
N GLY A 236 -5.01 13.65 14.57
CA GLY A 236 -4.22 14.89 14.54
C GLY A 236 -3.09 14.96 15.57
N THR A 237 -3.19 14.17 16.66
CA THR A 237 -2.11 14.05 17.66
C THR A 237 -0.82 13.50 17.06
N ILE A 238 -0.87 12.75 15.95
CA ILE A 238 0.32 12.32 15.21
C ILE A 238 1.10 13.52 14.68
N GLY A 239 0.40 14.49 14.08
CA GLY A 239 1.01 15.75 13.62
C GLY A 239 1.63 16.55 14.77
N MET A 240 0.96 16.57 15.92
CA MET A 240 1.46 17.21 17.14
C MET A 240 2.78 16.57 17.60
N GLU A 241 2.83 15.25 17.69
CA GLU A 241 4.03 14.51 18.07
C GLU A 241 5.18 14.72 17.07
N ILE A 242 4.91 14.67 15.77
CA ILE A 242 5.92 14.92 14.73
C ILE A 242 6.54 16.29 14.90
N LEU A 243 5.74 17.35 15.04
CA LEU A 243 6.27 18.71 15.20
C LEU A 243 7.05 18.88 16.50
N LYS A 244 6.60 18.26 17.60
CA LYS A 244 7.33 18.20 18.88
C LYS A 244 8.69 17.52 18.73
N GLN A 245 8.73 16.35 18.08
CA GLN A 245 9.93 15.53 17.87
C GLN A 245 10.92 16.15 16.85
N CYS A 246 10.40 17.04 15.99
CA CYS A 246 11.20 17.84 15.04
C CYS A 246 11.50 19.27 15.55
N THR A 247 11.35 19.54 16.84
CA THR A 247 11.64 20.89 17.39
C THR A 247 13.11 21.25 17.15
N GLY A 248 13.36 22.44 16.60
CA GLY A 248 14.70 22.92 16.27
C GLY A 248 15.37 22.24 15.07
N LYS A 249 14.67 21.37 14.36
CA LYS A 249 15.17 20.67 13.17
C LYS A 249 14.39 21.11 11.93
N PRO A 250 15.02 21.09 10.73
CA PRO A 250 14.32 21.30 9.49
C PRO A 250 13.29 20.17 9.29
N LEU A 251 12.13 20.52 8.74
CA LEU A 251 11.09 19.59 8.31
C LEU A 251 10.43 20.19 7.07
N HIS A 252 10.50 19.51 5.96
CA HIS A 252 10.04 20.02 4.67
C HIS A 252 8.68 19.43 4.29
N ALA A 253 8.48 18.12 4.48
CA ALA A 253 7.20 17.50 4.18
C ALA A 253 6.89 16.31 5.12
N ILE A 254 5.59 16.07 5.30
CA ILE A 254 5.04 14.90 5.99
C ILE A 254 4.17 14.14 4.99
N PHE A 255 4.47 12.86 4.78
CA PHE A 255 3.73 11.97 3.91
C PHE A 255 2.77 11.12 4.74
N VAL A 256 1.52 11.10 4.34
CA VAL A 256 0.42 10.52 5.10
C VAL A 256 -0.40 9.60 4.20
N CYS A 257 -0.57 8.33 4.57
CA CYS A 257 -1.47 7.46 3.82
C CYS A 257 -2.91 7.96 3.94
N CYS A 258 -3.65 7.88 2.84
CA CYS A 258 -5.03 8.30 2.76
C CYS A 258 -5.92 7.12 2.30
N GLY A 259 -6.93 6.79 3.10
CA GLY A 259 -8.11 6.05 2.71
C GLY A 259 -9.29 7.00 2.82
N GLY A 260 -10.15 6.88 3.85
CA GLY A 260 -11.25 7.81 4.08
C GLY A 260 -10.85 9.23 4.51
N GLY A 261 -9.55 9.53 4.65
CA GLY A 261 -9.03 10.88 4.88
C GLY A 261 -8.82 11.29 6.34
N GLY A 262 -9.25 10.48 7.34
CA GLY A 262 -9.26 10.91 8.76
C GLY A 262 -7.88 11.25 9.33
N MET A 263 -6.84 10.47 9.01
CA MET A 263 -5.47 10.77 9.46
C MET A 263 -4.89 11.96 8.71
N LEU A 264 -5.04 12.00 7.40
CA LEU A 264 -4.56 13.09 6.55
C LEU A 264 -5.16 14.43 7.00
N ALA A 265 -6.49 14.48 7.17
CA ALA A 265 -7.22 15.65 7.66
C ALA A 265 -6.74 16.10 9.05
N GLY A 266 -6.61 15.15 9.99
CA GLY A 266 -6.16 15.45 11.36
C GLY A 266 -4.73 15.99 11.42
N VAL A 267 -3.79 15.35 10.70
CA VAL A 267 -2.39 15.80 10.61
C VAL A 267 -2.31 17.17 9.95
N ALA A 268 -3.01 17.38 8.84
CA ALA A 268 -3.04 18.66 8.13
C ALA A 268 -3.62 19.77 9.02
N ALA A 269 -4.72 19.51 9.72
CA ALA A 269 -5.35 20.48 10.60
C ALA A 269 -4.43 20.98 11.72
N TYR A 270 -3.55 20.15 12.24
CA TYR A 270 -2.56 20.56 13.23
C TYR A 270 -1.34 21.23 12.59
N VAL A 271 -0.72 20.55 11.61
CA VAL A 271 0.56 20.99 11.01
C VAL A 271 0.42 22.36 10.35
N LYS A 272 -0.63 22.55 9.55
CA LYS A 272 -0.85 23.82 8.84
C LYS A 272 -1.19 24.98 9.79
N ARG A 273 -1.67 24.68 10.99
CA ARG A 273 -1.92 25.72 12.01
C ARG A 273 -0.67 26.11 12.78
N VAL A 274 0.26 25.17 13.01
CA VAL A 274 1.45 25.37 13.87
C VAL A 274 2.70 25.70 13.04
N ARG A 275 2.89 25.03 11.90
CA ARG A 275 4.03 25.22 10.98
C ARG A 275 3.53 25.19 9.53
N PRO A 276 2.85 26.22 9.03
CA PRO A 276 2.19 26.26 7.72
C PRO A 276 3.16 26.01 6.53
N GLY A 277 4.45 26.31 6.70
CA GLY A 277 5.47 26.05 5.67
C GLY A 277 5.85 24.57 5.50
N VAL A 278 5.40 23.66 6.38
CA VAL A 278 5.62 22.21 6.19
C VAL A 278 4.56 21.68 5.25
N LEU A 279 5.01 21.00 4.18
CA LEU A 279 4.09 20.36 3.25
C LEU A 279 3.43 19.13 3.88
N VAL A 280 2.14 18.96 3.68
CA VAL A 280 1.38 17.75 4.02
C VAL A 280 0.92 17.10 2.74
N ILE A 281 1.47 15.91 2.46
CA ILE A 281 1.28 15.19 1.20
C ILE A 281 0.51 13.91 1.50
N GLY A 282 -0.66 13.77 0.89
CA GLY A 282 -1.45 12.56 0.96
C GLY A 282 -0.95 11.52 -0.04
N VAL A 283 -1.02 10.24 0.33
CA VAL A 283 -0.60 9.13 -0.55
C VAL A 283 -1.69 8.06 -0.57
N GLU A 284 -2.16 7.73 -1.76
CA GLU A 284 -3.16 6.70 -2.02
C GLU A 284 -2.60 5.61 -2.94
N ALA A 285 -3.17 4.40 -2.88
CA ALA A 285 -2.99 3.43 -3.95
C ALA A 285 -3.73 3.92 -5.21
N GLU A 286 -3.15 3.70 -6.39
CA GLU A 286 -3.74 4.21 -7.65
C GLU A 286 -5.12 3.61 -7.95
N ASP A 287 -5.38 2.39 -7.49
CA ASP A 287 -6.64 1.67 -7.61
C ASP A 287 -7.65 1.98 -6.48
N ALA A 288 -7.30 2.88 -5.55
CA ALA A 288 -8.13 3.32 -4.42
C ALA A 288 -7.98 4.83 -4.15
N ALA A 289 -7.86 5.65 -5.20
CA ALA A 289 -7.51 7.08 -5.13
C ALA A 289 -8.74 8.01 -4.99
N GLY A 290 -9.61 7.75 -4.00
CA GLY A 290 -10.86 8.48 -3.81
C GLY A 290 -10.70 9.94 -3.39
N MET A 291 -9.71 10.27 -2.54
CA MET A 291 -9.42 11.65 -2.14
C MET A 291 -8.81 12.43 -3.31
N THR A 292 -7.89 11.82 -4.06
CA THR A 292 -7.30 12.42 -5.26
C THR A 292 -8.37 12.75 -6.31
N ALA A 293 -9.29 11.82 -6.58
CA ALA A 293 -10.41 12.04 -7.50
C ALA A 293 -11.32 13.17 -7.02
N SER A 294 -11.67 13.18 -5.74
CA SER A 294 -12.55 14.18 -5.14
C SER A 294 -11.92 15.58 -5.14
N LEU A 295 -10.64 15.70 -4.80
CA LEU A 295 -9.93 16.99 -4.81
C LEU A 295 -9.76 17.55 -6.22
N ARG A 296 -9.50 16.68 -7.21
CA ARG A 296 -9.44 17.08 -8.64
C ARG A 296 -10.78 17.57 -9.17
N ALA A 297 -11.86 16.91 -8.77
CA ALA A 297 -13.22 17.28 -9.15
C ALA A 297 -13.77 18.50 -8.38
N GLY A 298 -13.14 18.90 -7.26
CA GLY A 298 -13.64 19.92 -6.35
C GLY A 298 -14.92 19.51 -5.58
N GLN A 299 -15.31 18.24 -5.64
CA GLN A 299 -16.48 17.66 -4.99
C GLN A 299 -16.24 16.18 -4.70
N LEU A 300 -16.98 15.65 -3.73
CA LEU A 300 -16.91 14.23 -3.38
C LEU A 300 -17.17 13.35 -4.61
N GLN A 301 -16.28 12.40 -4.83
CA GLN A 301 -16.40 11.36 -5.84
C GLN A 301 -16.54 10.00 -5.16
N GLU A 302 -17.31 9.12 -5.77
CA GLU A 302 -17.40 7.72 -5.41
C GLU A 302 -16.74 6.88 -6.50
N LEU A 303 -15.84 5.98 -6.09
CA LEU A 303 -15.15 5.08 -7.01
C LEU A 303 -16.06 3.90 -7.35
N GLU A 304 -16.16 3.55 -8.61
CA GLU A 304 -16.91 2.36 -9.05
C GLU A 304 -16.27 1.08 -8.49
N HIS A 305 -14.95 0.99 -8.60
CA HIS A 305 -14.14 -0.12 -8.11
C HIS A 305 -13.01 0.37 -7.23
N VAL A 306 -12.63 -0.43 -6.24
CA VAL A 306 -11.53 -0.14 -5.31
C VAL A 306 -10.65 -1.38 -5.22
N GLY A 307 -9.36 -1.21 -5.48
CA GLY A 307 -8.36 -2.26 -5.27
C GLY A 307 -8.19 -2.56 -3.78
N LEU A 308 -8.09 -3.84 -3.44
CA LEU A 308 -8.06 -4.30 -2.05
C LEU A 308 -6.66 -4.70 -1.57
N PHE A 309 -5.61 -4.46 -2.36
CA PHE A 309 -4.25 -4.77 -1.91
C PHE A 309 -3.86 -3.94 -0.68
N ALA A 310 -4.14 -2.64 -0.69
CA ALA A 310 -3.96 -1.76 0.47
C ALA A 310 -5.27 -1.63 1.28
N ASP A 311 -5.85 -2.75 1.73
CA ASP A 311 -7.18 -2.88 2.34
C ASP A 311 -7.44 -1.89 3.48
N GLY A 312 -6.42 -1.58 4.30
CA GLY A 312 -6.50 -0.56 5.36
C GLY A 312 -6.75 0.87 4.86
N ALA A 313 -6.58 1.13 3.55
CA ALA A 313 -6.81 2.41 2.88
C ALA A 313 -7.84 2.33 1.75
N ALA A 314 -8.40 1.16 1.46
CA ALA A 314 -9.35 0.92 0.38
C ALA A 314 -10.76 1.41 0.75
N VAL A 315 -11.15 2.57 0.23
CA VAL A 315 -12.44 3.22 0.53
C VAL A 315 -13.07 3.74 -0.76
N LYS A 316 -14.33 3.36 -1.04
CA LYS A 316 -15.05 3.83 -2.23
C LYS A 316 -15.32 5.33 -2.21
N ARG A 317 -15.73 5.84 -1.04
CA ARG A 317 -16.08 7.26 -0.86
C ARG A 317 -15.38 7.80 0.38
N VAL A 318 -14.64 8.88 0.25
CA VAL A 318 -14.02 9.59 1.37
C VAL A 318 -15.08 10.33 2.21
N GLY A 319 -14.72 10.69 3.44
CA GLY A 319 -15.65 11.39 4.33
C GLY A 319 -15.93 12.83 3.88
N GLU A 320 -17.09 13.35 4.22
CA GLU A 320 -17.49 14.72 3.90
C GLU A 320 -16.63 15.73 4.66
N GLU A 321 -16.47 15.53 5.97
CA GLU A 321 -15.67 16.39 6.82
C GLU A 321 -14.17 16.23 6.50
N THR A 322 -13.69 15.00 6.26
CA THR A 322 -12.31 14.78 5.87
C THR A 322 -11.98 15.41 4.52
N PHE A 323 -12.86 15.30 3.52
CA PHE A 323 -12.71 15.99 2.22
C PHE A 323 -12.66 17.50 2.40
N ARG A 324 -13.59 18.08 3.19
CA ARG A 324 -13.63 19.51 3.44
C ARG A 324 -12.31 20.02 4.01
N ILE A 325 -11.73 19.30 4.98
CA ILE A 325 -10.44 19.67 5.58
C ILE A 325 -9.30 19.50 4.58
N CYS A 326 -9.22 18.36 3.91
CA CYS A 326 -8.15 18.05 2.95
C CYS A 326 -8.15 19.03 1.78
N ASN A 327 -9.33 19.42 1.28
CA ASN A 327 -9.46 20.39 0.18
C ASN A 327 -8.88 21.77 0.51
N HIS A 328 -8.77 22.11 1.79
CA HIS A 328 -8.25 23.41 2.23
C HIS A 328 -6.81 23.34 2.74
N LEU A 329 -6.34 22.20 3.22
CA LEU A 329 -5.11 22.12 4.00
C LEU A 329 -4.04 21.16 3.46
N VAL A 330 -4.39 20.26 2.56
CA VAL A 330 -3.44 19.33 1.96
C VAL A 330 -2.77 19.97 0.75
N ASP A 331 -1.44 19.89 0.67
CA ASP A 331 -0.68 20.55 -0.37
C ASP A 331 -0.67 19.75 -1.67
N GLU A 332 -0.58 18.42 -1.58
CA GLU A 332 -0.49 17.53 -2.75
C GLU A 332 -1.03 16.14 -2.44
N MET A 333 -1.48 15.45 -3.47
CA MET A 333 -1.85 14.03 -3.43
C MET A 333 -1.01 13.25 -4.42
N LEU A 334 -0.46 12.13 -3.96
CA LEU A 334 0.28 11.18 -4.78
C LEU A 334 -0.50 9.87 -4.88
N THR A 335 -0.41 9.23 -6.03
CA THR A 335 -0.90 7.86 -6.21
C THR A 335 0.27 6.95 -6.52
N VAL A 336 0.30 5.77 -5.91
CA VAL A 336 1.37 4.80 -6.03
C VAL A 336 0.82 3.44 -6.44
N SER A 337 1.58 2.74 -7.27
CA SER A 337 1.21 1.41 -7.76
C SER A 337 1.41 0.31 -6.70
N THR A 338 0.81 -0.85 -6.91
CA THR A 338 1.01 -2.04 -6.07
C THR A 338 2.49 -2.42 -5.95
N ASP A 339 3.26 -2.31 -7.03
CA ASP A 339 4.71 -2.63 -7.01
C ASP A 339 5.51 -1.63 -6.17
N GLU A 340 5.17 -0.34 -6.26
CA GLU A 340 5.80 0.69 -5.41
C GLU A 340 5.48 0.47 -3.93
N ILE A 341 4.26 0.02 -3.61
CA ILE A 341 3.87 -0.34 -2.24
C ILE A 341 4.67 -1.56 -1.76
N CYS A 342 4.76 -2.62 -2.56
CA CYS A 342 5.56 -3.81 -2.23
C CYS A 342 7.04 -3.45 -2.00
N ALA A 343 7.62 -2.64 -2.89
CA ALA A 343 8.99 -2.14 -2.72
C ALA A 343 9.14 -1.27 -1.46
N ALA A 344 8.11 -0.50 -1.09
CA ALA A 344 8.12 0.30 0.14
C ALA A 344 8.03 -0.56 1.41
N ILE A 345 7.29 -1.66 1.39
CA ILE A 345 7.28 -2.64 2.50
C ILE A 345 8.68 -3.22 2.71
N LYS A 346 9.37 -3.62 1.62
CA LYS A 346 10.77 -4.09 1.66
C LYS A 346 11.70 -3.02 2.24
N ASP A 347 11.62 -1.78 1.74
CA ASP A 347 12.46 -0.67 2.21
C ASP A 347 12.19 -0.37 3.71
N GLY A 348 10.92 -0.36 4.13
CA GLY A 348 10.53 -0.20 5.53
C GLY A 348 11.10 -1.31 6.43
N PHE A 349 11.05 -2.56 5.98
CA PHE A 349 11.64 -3.69 6.69
C PHE A 349 13.17 -3.57 6.83
N MET A 350 13.86 -3.09 5.81
CA MET A 350 15.33 -2.91 5.87
C MET A 350 15.75 -1.95 6.97
N ASP A 351 14.99 -0.88 7.21
CA ASP A 351 15.28 0.13 8.22
C ASP A 351 14.73 -0.21 9.62
N THR A 352 13.64 -0.97 9.70
CA THR A 352 12.91 -1.15 10.97
C THR A 352 12.89 -2.57 11.50
N ARG A 353 13.10 -3.56 10.65
CA ARG A 353 12.87 -5.01 10.89
C ARG A 353 11.42 -5.33 11.29
N SER A 354 10.49 -4.41 10.99
CA SER A 354 9.05 -4.62 11.11
C SER A 354 8.43 -4.76 9.72
N ILE A 355 7.48 -5.68 9.60
CA ILE A 355 6.73 -5.85 8.35
C ILE A 355 5.51 -4.92 8.44
N LEU A 356 5.47 -3.93 7.56
CA LEU A 356 4.33 -3.02 7.44
C LEU A 356 3.24 -3.67 6.59
N GLU A 357 1.99 -3.40 6.92
CA GLU A 357 0.89 -3.71 6.00
C GLU A 357 0.94 -2.79 4.76
N PRO A 358 0.30 -3.15 3.64
CA PRO A 358 0.34 -2.33 2.42
C PRO A 358 -0.06 -0.88 2.64
N ALA A 359 -1.16 -0.62 3.37
CA ALA A 359 -1.57 0.73 3.76
C ALA A 359 -0.52 1.44 4.63
N GLY A 360 0.21 0.69 5.48
CA GLY A 360 1.28 1.20 6.34
C GLY A 360 2.51 1.67 5.57
N ALA A 361 2.73 1.16 4.37
CA ALA A 361 3.88 1.48 3.53
C ALA A 361 3.61 2.58 2.49
N LEU A 362 2.36 2.99 2.26
CA LEU A 362 1.99 4.03 1.28
C LEU A 362 2.83 5.30 1.42
N ALA A 363 2.98 5.81 2.64
CA ALA A 363 3.75 7.02 2.88
C ALA A 363 5.24 6.89 2.49
N ILE A 364 5.83 5.71 2.66
CA ILE A 364 7.22 5.42 2.22
C ILE A 364 7.29 5.43 0.68
N ALA A 365 6.32 4.81 0.00
CA ALA A 365 6.25 4.83 -1.47
C ALA A 365 6.13 6.27 -1.98
N GLY A 366 5.27 7.09 -1.36
CA GLY A 366 5.13 8.51 -1.68
C GLY A 366 6.42 9.32 -1.49
N VAL A 367 7.18 9.09 -0.41
CA VAL A 367 8.51 9.72 -0.23
C VAL A 367 9.45 9.38 -1.37
N LYS A 368 9.50 8.12 -1.79
CA LYS A 368 10.38 7.67 -2.88
C LYS A 368 9.99 8.32 -4.21
N GLN A 369 8.70 8.31 -4.53
CA GLN A 369 8.16 8.92 -5.74
C GLN A 369 8.42 10.43 -5.78
N TRP A 370 8.13 11.13 -4.67
CA TRP A 370 8.36 12.57 -4.53
C TRP A 370 9.83 12.95 -4.70
N ALA A 371 10.72 12.26 -3.99
CA ALA A 371 12.15 12.54 -4.03
C ALA A 371 12.73 12.34 -5.44
N ALA A 372 12.27 11.33 -6.16
CA ALA A 372 12.69 11.05 -7.53
C ALA A 372 12.14 12.10 -8.52
N ALA A 373 10.85 12.41 -8.45
CA ALA A 373 10.19 13.35 -9.37
C ALA A 373 10.71 14.79 -9.22
N ALA A 374 10.88 15.25 -7.98
CA ALA A 374 11.37 16.59 -7.68
C ALA A 374 12.91 16.70 -7.67
N ASN A 375 13.64 15.57 -7.84
CA ASN A 375 15.10 15.48 -7.75
C ASN A 375 15.67 16.19 -6.52
N THR A 376 14.99 16.04 -5.38
CA THR A 376 15.36 16.72 -4.12
C THR A 376 16.56 16.07 -3.45
N ARG A 377 17.35 16.88 -2.74
CA ARG A 377 18.50 16.42 -1.94
C ARG A 377 18.53 17.16 -0.62
N ASP A 378 19.03 16.49 0.41
CA ASP A 378 19.24 17.06 1.76
C ASP A 378 17.98 17.66 2.41
N GLN A 379 16.80 17.28 1.89
CA GLN A 379 15.51 17.65 2.48
C GLN A 379 15.18 16.69 3.63
N THR A 380 14.42 17.16 4.62
CA THR A 380 13.94 16.33 5.72
C THR A 380 12.48 15.96 5.50
N TYR A 381 12.20 14.67 5.42
CA TYR A 381 10.88 14.10 5.22
C TYR A 381 10.48 13.19 6.38
N VAL A 382 9.19 13.19 6.68
CA VAL A 382 8.57 12.23 7.61
C VAL A 382 7.54 11.40 6.86
N ALA A 383 7.68 10.07 6.88
CA ALA A 383 6.66 9.14 6.43
C ALA A 383 5.97 8.51 7.64
N ILE A 384 4.64 8.50 7.66
CA ILE A 384 3.87 7.86 8.74
C ILE A 384 3.67 6.39 8.38
N THR A 385 4.33 5.48 9.11
CA THR A 385 4.11 4.03 9.01
C THR A 385 2.86 3.65 9.78
N SER A 386 1.72 3.67 9.11
CA SER A 386 0.39 3.76 9.71
C SER A 386 -0.10 2.47 10.38
N GLY A 387 0.45 1.30 9.99
CA GLY A 387 0.06 0.01 10.55
C GLY A 387 0.91 -1.17 10.09
N ALA A 388 0.77 -2.29 10.82
CA ALA A 388 1.48 -3.55 10.58
C ALA A 388 0.58 -4.79 10.80
N ASN A 389 -0.74 -4.66 10.64
CA ASN A 389 -1.69 -5.79 10.77
C ASN A 389 -1.78 -6.61 9.47
N MET A 390 -0.62 -6.95 8.92
CA MET A 390 -0.53 -7.72 7.69
C MET A 390 -0.82 -9.20 7.93
N ASN A 391 -1.56 -9.82 6.99
CA ASN A 391 -1.64 -11.27 6.94
C ASN A 391 -0.29 -11.83 6.46
N PHE A 392 0.25 -12.82 7.20
CA PHE A 392 1.55 -13.42 6.88
C PHE A 392 1.58 -14.06 5.47
N ASP A 393 0.46 -14.65 5.03
CA ASP A 393 0.36 -15.27 3.71
C ASP A 393 0.54 -14.27 2.56
N SER A 394 0.19 -13.00 2.78
CA SER A 394 0.40 -11.92 1.82
C SER A 394 1.88 -11.58 1.58
N LEU A 395 2.79 -12.01 2.47
CA LEU A 395 4.24 -11.78 2.30
C LEU A 395 4.81 -12.42 1.04
N ARG A 396 4.23 -13.53 0.61
CA ARG A 396 4.66 -14.16 -0.63
C ARG A 396 4.43 -13.23 -1.83
N PHE A 397 3.24 -12.65 -1.94
CA PHE A 397 2.91 -11.68 -2.98
C PHE A 397 3.84 -10.47 -2.92
N VAL A 398 4.06 -9.93 -1.70
CA VAL A 398 4.97 -8.79 -1.51
C VAL A 398 6.39 -9.14 -1.92
N SER A 399 6.91 -10.30 -1.54
CA SER A 399 8.28 -10.69 -1.86
C SER A 399 8.51 -10.91 -3.36
N GLU A 400 7.50 -11.39 -4.06
CA GLU A 400 7.54 -11.60 -5.52
C GLU A 400 7.49 -10.28 -6.31
N ARG A 401 6.93 -9.20 -5.73
CA ARG A 401 6.75 -7.88 -6.39
C ARG A 401 7.59 -6.75 -5.77
N ALA A 402 8.24 -7.02 -4.64
CA ALA A 402 9.00 -6.00 -3.90
C ALA A 402 10.32 -5.59 -4.58
N ASP A 403 10.74 -6.28 -5.61
CA ASP A 403 11.95 -5.92 -6.34
C ASP A 403 11.62 -5.06 -7.56
N ALA A 404 11.49 -3.75 -7.32
CA ALA A 404 11.27 -2.76 -8.38
C ALA A 404 12.42 -2.70 -9.42
N SER A 405 13.53 -3.39 -9.16
CA SER A 405 14.64 -3.54 -10.10
C SER A 405 14.48 -4.79 -10.98
N GLU A 406 13.52 -5.67 -10.69
CA GLU A 406 13.30 -6.86 -11.51
C GLU A 406 12.63 -6.47 -12.83
N THR A 407 13.30 -6.83 -13.91
CA THR A 407 12.80 -6.71 -15.27
C THR A 407 12.38 -8.06 -15.77
N LEU A 408 11.21 -8.11 -16.43
CA LEU A 408 10.64 -9.33 -16.98
C LEU A 408 10.56 -9.23 -18.50
N LEU A 409 11.24 -10.13 -19.19
CA LEU A 409 11.28 -10.15 -20.65
C LEU A 409 10.75 -11.49 -21.22
N SER A 410 10.09 -11.40 -22.38
CA SER A 410 9.96 -12.49 -23.32
C SER A 410 11.01 -12.32 -24.42
N VAL A 411 11.86 -13.33 -24.60
CA VAL A 411 12.91 -13.30 -25.62
C VAL A 411 12.77 -14.53 -26.52
N VAL A 412 12.81 -14.33 -27.83
CA VAL A 412 12.87 -15.42 -28.80
C VAL A 412 14.29 -15.53 -29.31
N ILE A 413 14.88 -16.71 -29.14
CA ILE A 413 16.22 -17.06 -29.61
C ILE A 413 16.16 -18.25 -30.55
N PRO A 414 17.18 -18.48 -31.39
CA PRO A 414 17.26 -19.70 -32.21
C PRO A 414 17.31 -20.97 -31.34
N GLU A 415 16.55 -22.00 -31.71
CA GLU A 415 16.55 -23.30 -31.02
C GLU A 415 17.77 -24.10 -31.45
N ARG A 416 18.93 -23.79 -30.86
CA ARG A 416 20.20 -24.47 -31.14
C ARG A 416 21.12 -24.51 -29.95
N PRO A 417 22.05 -25.50 -29.85
CA PRO A 417 23.05 -25.50 -28.79
C PRO A 417 23.84 -24.20 -28.70
N GLY A 418 24.04 -23.69 -27.49
CA GLY A 418 24.78 -22.46 -27.23
C GLY A 418 23.96 -21.18 -27.23
N ALA A 419 22.71 -21.18 -27.73
CA ALA A 419 21.87 -19.98 -27.78
C ALA A 419 21.56 -19.40 -26.37
N PHE A 420 21.32 -20.26 -25.37
CA PHE A 420 21.13 -19.82 -23.99
C PHE A 420 22.36 -19.12 -23.41
N ARG A 421 23.55 -19.63 -23.70
CA ARG A 421 24.78 -19.00 -23.25
C ARG A 421 24.96 -17.60 -23.84
N GLN A 422 24.59 -17.42 -25.12
CA GLN A 422 24.60 -16.11 -25.77
C GLN A 422 23.63 -15.15 -25.10
N LEU A 423 22.40 -15.60 -24.81
CA LEU A 423 21.38 -14.82 -24.09
C LEU A 423 21.89 -14.41 -22.70
N ILE A 424 22.36 -15.36 -21.90
CA ILE A 424 22.85 -15.06 -20.55
C ILE A 424 24.05 -14.10 -20.59
N GLY A 425 24.96 -14.26 -21.55
CA GLY A 425 26.09 -13.34 -21.72
C GLY A 425 25.68 -11.88 -22.00
N ARG A 426 24.49 -11.65 -22.56
CA ARG A 426 23.92 -10.28 -22.72
C ARG A 426 23.35 -9.70 -21.45
N LEU A 427 22.96 -10.56 -20.52
CA LEU A 427 22.41 -10.16 -19.24
C LEU A 427 23.51 -9.90 -18.17
N GLU A 428 24.66 -10.55 -18.30
CA GLU A 428 25.79 -10.32 -17.39
C GLU A 428 26.23 -8.84 -17.37
N PRO A 429 26.62 -8.29 -16.19
CA PRO A 429 26.77 -8.94 -14.87
C PRO A 429 25.50 -8.94 -14.01
N ARG A 430 24.30 -8.79 -14.60
CA ARG A 430 23.03 -8.70 -13.86
C ARG A 430 22.63 -10.07 -13.32
N ASN A 431 22.00 -10.05 -12.14
CA ASN A 431 21.50 -11.27 -11.53
C ASN A 431 20.19 -11.72 -12.22
N VAL A 432 20.20 -12.91 -12.82
CA VAL A 432 18.99 -13.53 -13.36
C VAL A 432 18.18 -14.11 -12.20
N THR A 433 16.93 -13.68 -12.07
CA THR A 433 16.02 -14.09 -10.98
C THR A 433 15.07 -15.20 -11.38
N GLU A 434 14.72 -15.28 -12.68
CA GLU A 434 13.87 -16.32 -13.21
C GLU A 434 14.27 -16.64 -14.66
N PHE A 435 14.19 -17.92 -15.00
CA PHE A 435 14.37 -18.41 -16.36
C PHE A 435 13.40 -19.57 -16.62
N SER A 436 12.46 -19.37 -17.52
CA SER A 436 11.51 -20.39 -17.91
C SER A 436 11.54 -20.63 -19.41
N TYR A 437 11.68 -21.87 -19.78
CA TYR A 437 11.72 -22.33 -21.15
C TYR A 437 11.08 -23.72 -21.29
N ARG A 438 10.44 -23.93 -22.42
CA ARG A 438 9.96 -25.25 -22.82
C ARG A 438 10.22 -25.48 -24.30
N HIS A 439 10.82 -26.62 -24.63
CA HIS A 439 11.05 -27.05 -26.01
C HIS A 439 9.71 -27.30 -26.72
N ALA A 440 9.52 -26.66 -27.86
CA ALA A 440 8.25 -26.75 -28.62
C ALA A 440 8.06 -28.06 -29.42
N GLY A 441 9.07 -28.94 -29.41
CA GLY A 441 9.03 -30.21 -30.12
C GLY A 441 10.05 -30.31 -31.26
N PRO A 442 10.19 -31.51 -31.89
CA PRO A 442 11.11 -31.71 -33.01
C PRO A 442 10.79 -30.80 -34.19
N GLY A 443 11.80 -30.08 -34.69
CA GLY A 443 11.66 -29.15 -35.82
C GLY A 443 11.33 -27.72 -35.45
N ALA A 444 11.32 -27.36 -34.16
CA ALA A 444 11.20 -25.97 -33.75
C ALA A 444 12.48 -25.20 -34.07
N ASP A 445 12.36 -24.10 -34.82
CA ASP A 445 13.49 -23.24 -35.18
C ASP A 445 13.74 -22.14 -34.14
N ALA A 446 12.80 -21.92 -33.21
CA ALA A 446 12.80 -20.83 -32.24
C ALA A 446 12.43 -21.30 -30.83
N ALA A 447 13.20 -20.86 -29.85
CA ALA A 447 12.97 -21.01 -28.43
C ALA A 447 12.34 -19.73 -27.85
N HIS A 448 11.21 -19.87 -27.19
CA HIS A 448 10.55 -18.76 -26.46
C HIS A 448 10.97 -18.81 -25.00
N ILE A 449 11.69 -17.79 -24.57
CA ILE A 449 12.23 -17.68 -23.23
C ILE A 449 11.41 -16.66 -22.43
N TYR A 450 11.06 -17.03 -21.21
CA TYR A 450 10.55 -16.12 -20.18
C TYR A 450 11.67 -15.93 -19.17
N ILE A 451 12.18 -14.70 -19.02
CA ILE A 451 13.34 -14.42 -18.20
C ILE A 451 13.17 -13.15 -17.39
N SER A 452 13.57 -13.23 -16.13
CA SER A 452 13.67 -12.06 -15.25
C SER A 452 15.10 -11.84 -14.80
N PHE A 453 15.48 -10.58 -14.60
CA PHE A 453 16.77 -10.19 -14.05
C PHE A 453 16.68 -8.86 -13.31
N GLN A 454 17.64 -8.59 -12.44
CA GLN A 454 17.75 -7.33 -11.70
C GLN A 454 18.47 -6.28 -12.54
N ALA A 455 17.74 -5.23 -12.96
CA ALA A 455 18.28 -4.07 -13.67
C ALA A 455 18.65 -2.95 -12.69
N ALA A 456 19.67 -2.16 -13.02
CA ALA A 456 20.08 -1.01 -12.21
C ALA A 456 19.11 0.20 -12.33
N GLY A 457 18.10 0.10 -13.19
CA GLY A 457 17.06 1.11 -13.43
C GLY A 457 16.51 1.05 -14.85
N ALA A 458 15.61 1.97 -15.18
CA ALA A 458 14.93 1.99 -16.48
C ALA A 458 15.89 2.14 -17.70
N GLU A 459 16.96 2.93 -17.56
CA GLU A 459 17.97 3.09 -18.62
C GLU A 459 18.74 1.79 -18.85
N ASP A 460 19.07 1.09 -17.78
CA ASP A 460 19.77 -0.20 -17.84
C ASP A 460 18.90 -1.27 -18.50
N ASN A 461 17.59 -1.34 -18.14
CA ASN A 461 16.62 -2.20 -18.80
C ASN A 461 16.53 -1.90 -20.31
N ALA A 462 16.36 -0.63 -20.68
CA ALA A 462 16.27 -0.22 -22.07
C ALA A 462 17.54 -0.61 -22.86
N SER A 463 18.72 -0.51 -22.23
CA SER A 463 20.00 -0.90 -22.85
C SER A 463 20.07 -2.40 -23.17
N VAL A 464 19.59 -3.24 -22.25
CA VAL A 464 19.53 -4.71 -22.44
C VAL A 464 18.58 -5.07 -23.58
N ILE A 465 17.40 -4.49 -23.57
CA ILE A 465 16.40 -4.73 -24.65
C ILE A 465 16.96 -4.32 -26.00
N ALA A 466 17.61 -3.16 -26.08
CA ALA A 466 18.23 -2.70 -27.30
C ALA A 466 19.35 -3.66 -27.80
N ALA A 467 20.19 -4.15 -26.88
CA ALA A 467 21.27 -5.09 -27.21
C ALA A 467 20.71 -6.44 -27.72
N LEU A 468 19.69 -6.98 -27.07
CA LEU A 468 19.03 -8.22 -27.51
C LEU A 468 18.38 -8.07 -28.89
N ARG A 469 17.73 -6.95 -29.15
CA ARG A 469 17.12 -6.66 -30.45
C ARG A 469 18.18 -6.46 -31.54
N ALA A 470 19.32 -5.86 -31.21
CA ALA A 470 20.43 -5.71 -32.15
C ALA A 470 21.07 -7.07 -32.53
N ASP A 471 21.00 -8.06 -31.64
CA ASP A 471 21.41 -9.44 -31.93
C ASP A 471 20.35 -10.24 -32.73
N GLY A 472 19.26 -9.59 -33.16
CA GLY A 472 18.17 -10.23 -33.90
C GLY A 472 17.18 -10.99 -33.02
N CYS A 473 17.26 -10.89 -31.69
CA CYS A 473 16.30 -11.53 -30.79
C CYS A 473 15.02 -10.70 -30.73
N GLU A 474 13.88 -11.31 -31.05
CA GLU A 474 12.59 -10.70 -30.77
C GLU A 474 12.40 -10.59 -29.26
N THR A 475 12.37 -9.36 -28.75
CA THR A 475 12.35 -9.08 -27.31
C THR A 475 11.15 -8.22 -26.96
N LEU A 476 10.36 -8.69 -25.99
CA LEU A 476 9.18 -8.01 -25.47
C LEU A 476 9.36 -7.73 -23.97
N ASP A 477 9.19 -6.47 -23.59
CA ASP A 477 9.17 -6.07 -22.18
C ASP A 477 7.79 -6.42 -21.58
N LEU A 478 7.79 -7.30 -20.59
CA LEU A 478 6.60 -7.73 -19.84
C LEU A 478 6.58 -7.19 -18.41
N THR A 479 7.52 -6.32 -18.05
CA THR A 479 7.69 -5.80 -16.68
C THR A 479 6.42 -5.13 -16.13
N ALA A 480 5.63 -4.49 -16.99
CA ALA A 480 4.35 -3.88 -16.61
C ALA A 480 3.13 -4.77 -16.92
N ASN A 481 3.33 -6.02 -17.34
CA ASN A 481 2.23 -6.91 -17.73
C ASN A 481 1.76 -7.77 -16.55
N GLU A 482 0.57 -7.45 -16.00
CA GLU A 482 0.01 -8.11 -14.82
C GLU A 482 -0.26 -9.61 -15.05
N LEU A 483 -0.76 -9.99 -16.24
CA LEU A 483 -0.95 -11.41 -16.58
C LEU A 483 0.38 -12.16 -16.53
N ALA A 484 1.44 -11.57 -17.07
CA ALA A 484 2.75 -12.17 -17.06
C ALA A 484 3.30 -12.35 -15.64
N LYS A 485 3.14 -11.32 -14.80
CA LYS A 485 3.59 -11.34 -13.40
C LYS A 485 2.83 -12.36 -12.55
N ASP A 486 1.51 -12.37 -12.65
CA ASP A 486 0.68 -13.13 -11.72
C ASP A 486 0.47 -14.59 -12.17
N HIS A 487 0.49 -14.86 -13.47
CA HIS A 487 0.02 -16.14 -14.00
C HIS A 487 1.00 -16.82 -14.96
N ALA A 488 1.50 -16.16 -16.00
CA ALA A 488 2.24 -16.81 -17.06
C ALA A 488 3.50 -17.53 -16.56
N ARG A 489 4.16 -17.00 -15.55
CA ARG A 489 5.35 -17.59 -14.93
C ARG A 489 5.10 -18.93 -14.23
N HIS A 490 3.85 -19.21 -13.87
CA HIS A 490 3.48 -20.41 -13.08
C HIS A 490 2.67 -21.42 -13.89
N LEU A 491 2.36 -21.15 -15.14
CA LEU A 491 1.58 -22.05 -15.98
C LEU A 491 2.43 -23.23 -16.47
N ALA A 492 2.11 -24.40 -15.96
CA ALA A 492 2.57 -25.65 -16.52
C ALA A 492 1.58 -26.11 -17.59
N GLY A 493 1.95 -26.16 -18.86
CA GLY A 493 1.00 -26.65 -19.85
C GLY A 493 1.49 -26.54 -21.28
N GLY A 494 2.03 -25.51 -21.71
CA GLY A 494 2.43 -25.31 -23.11
C GLY A 494 1.33 -24.61 -23.92
N ARG A 495 1.59 -24.44 -25.22
CA ARG A 495 0.69 -23.76 -26.15
C ARG A 495 -0.31 -24.72 -26.72
N VAL A 496 -1.55 -24.30 -26.79
CA VAL A 496 -2.65 -25.03 -27.42
C VAL A 496 -3.49 -24.07 -28.22
N THR A 497 -3.92 -24.47 -29.41
CA THR A 497 -4.95 -23.76 -30.16
C THR A 497 -6.29 -24.38 -29.81
N ILE A 498 -7.17 -23.56 -29.23
CA ILE A 498 -8.53 -23.96 -28.84
C ILE A 498 -9.50 -23.02 -29.54
N GLU A 499 -10.43 -23.61 -30.30
CA GLU A 499 -11.44 -22.87 -31.03
C GLU A 499 -12.36 -22.13 -30.06
N HIS A 500 -12.71 -20.89 -30.40
CA HIS A 500 -13.61 -20.02 -29.61
C HIS A 500 -13.15 -19.76 -28.16
N GLU A 501 -11.85 -19.82 -27.89
CA GLU A 501 -11.32 -19.59 -26.56
C GLU A 501 -11.39 -18.11 -26.19
N ARG A 502 -11.95 -17.82 -25.02
CA ARG A 502 -12.01 -16.48 -24.41
C ARG A 502 -11.30 -16.52 -23.06
N LEU A 503 -10.27 -15.68 -22.91
CA LEU A 503 -9.45 -15.61 -21.70
C LEU A 503 -9.87 -14.41 -20.86
N TYR A 504 -10.07 -14.67 -19.56
CA TYR A 504 -10.42 -13.67 -18.56
C TYR A 504 -9.58 -13.83 -17.31
N ARG A 505 -9.26 -12.70 -16.70
CA ARG A 505 -8.70 -12.61 -15.36
C ARG A 505 -9.79 -12.11 -14.42
N PHE A 506 -10.17 -12.94 -13.43
CA PHE A 506 -11.20 -12.63 -12.44
C PHE A 506 -10.58 -12.30 -11.09
N GLU A 507 -11.30 -11.51 -10.31
CA GLU A 507 -11.02 -11.29 -8.89
C GLU A 507 -12.10 -12.02 -8.07
N PHE A 508 -11.70 -13.12 -7.42
CA PHE A 508 -12.59 -13.88 -6.55
C PHE A 508 -12.48 -13.40 -5.11
N PRO A 509 -13.60 -13.26 -4.36
CA PRO A 509 -13.49 -13.09 -2.92
C PRO A 509 -12.85 -14.33 -2.29
N GLU A 510 -11.80 -14.14 -1.47
CA GLU A 510 -11.09 -15.23 -0.78
C GLU A 510 -11.93 -15.78 0.38
N ARG A 511 -12.99 -16.50 0.04
CA ARG A 511 -13.88 -17.17 0.98
C ARG A 511 -14.23 -18.57 0.51
N PRO A 512 -14.53 -19.51 1.44
CA PRO A 512 -15.04 -20.82 1.07
C PRO A 512 -16.28 -20.70 0.19
N GLY A 513 -16.30 -21.45 -0.91
CA GLY A 513 -17.42 -21.47 -1.86
C GLY A 513 -17.32 -20.51 -3.04
N ALA A 514 -16.37 -19.57 -3.07
CA ALA A 514 -16.21 -18.65 -4.22
C ALA A 514 -15.91 -19.39 -5.52
N LEU A 515 -15.03 -20.39 -5.48
CA LEU A 515 -14.75 -21.25 -6.63
C LEU A 515 -15.98 -22.10 -7.02
N SER A 516 -16.70 -22.64 -6.03
CA SER A 516 -17.93 -23.40 -6.29
C SER A 516 -18.98 -22.52 -6.96
N ARG A 517 -19.20 -21.29 -6.48
CA ARG A 517 -20.12 -20.33 -7.11
C ARG A 517 -19.78 -20.05 -8.57
N PHE A 518 -18.49 -19.90 -8.88
CA PHE A 518 -18.03 -19.73 -10.26
C PHE A 518 -18.33 -20.95 -11.13
N LEU A 519 -18.04 -22.15 -10.64
CA LEU A 519 -18.27 -23.39 -11.36
C LEU A 519 -19.77 -23.70 -11.49
N ASP A 520 -20.56 -23.41 -10.48
CA ASP A 520 -22.01 -23.57 -10.48
C ASP A 520 -22.66 -22.59 -11.49
N ALA A 521 -22.19 -21.34 -11.53
CA ALA A 521 -22.65 -20.36 -12.50
C ALA A 521 -22.33 -20.73 -13.95
N LEU A 522 -21.21 -21.43 -14.20
CA LEU A 522 -20.90 -22.01 -15.52
C LEU A 522 -21.91 -23.09 -15.92
N ASN A 523 -22.53 -23.76 -14.93
CA ASN A 523 -23.58 -24.77 -15.10
C ASN A 523 -23.33 -25.79 -16.23
N GLY A 524 -22.05 -26.11 -16.49
CA GLY A 524 -21.65 -26.98 -17.58
C GLY A 524 -21.90 -26.44 -19.00
N GLY A 525 -22.21 -25.13 -19.13
CA GLY A 525 -22.51 -24.50 -20.42
C GLY A 525 -21.29 -24.37 -21.32
N TRP A 526 -20.11 -24.13 -20.73
CA TRP A 526 -18.86 -23.94 -21.49
C TRP A 526 -17.71 -24.75 -20.89
N ASN A 527 -16.87 -25.25 -21.77
CA ASN A 527 -15.69 -26.00 -21.35
C ASN A 527 -14.59 -25.02 -20.86
N VAL A 528 -13.98 -25.34 -19.71
CA VAL A 528 -12.81 -24.61 -19.20
C VAL A 528 -11.56 -25.15 -19.90
N SER A 529 -10.89 -24.32 -20.67
CA SER A 529 -9.69 -24.69 -21.44
C SER A 529 -8.39 -24.33 -20.70
N LEU A 530 -8.44 -23.34 -19.83
CA LEU A 530 -7.35 -22.93 -18.95
C LEU A 530 -7.94 -22.46 -17.63
N PHE A 531 -7.33 -22.87 -16.53
CA PHE A 531 -7.67 -22.37 -15.21
C PHE A 531 -6.41 -22.28 -14.35
N HIS A 532 -6.15 -21.10 -13.85
CA HIS A 532 -5.09 -20.86 -12.87
C HIS A 532 -5.61 -19.99 -11.75
N TYR A 533 -5.56 -20.53 -10.55
CA TYR A 533 -5.90 -19.83 -9.31
C TYR A 533 -4.75 -19.93 -8.34
N ARG A 534 -4.47 -18.83 -7.67
CA ARG A 534 -3.48 -18.79 -6.61
C ARG A 534 -3.94 -17.88 -5.48
N ASN A 535 -4.04 -18.44 -4.28
CA ASN A 535 -4.26 -17.68 -3.08
C ASN A 535 -2.96 -16.99 -2.65
N HIS A 536 -2.98 -15.67 -2.55
CA HIS A 536 -1.85 -14.85 -2.10
C HIS A 536 -2.02 -14.35 -0.66
N GLY A 537 -3.02 -14.88 0.08
CA GLY A 537 -3.32 -14.50 1.46
C GLY A 537 -3.97 -13.12 1.59
N GLY A 538 -4.45 -12.53 0.51
CA GLY A 538 -5.29 -11.32 0.51
C GLY A 538 -6.76 -11.66 0.70
N ASP A 539 -7.61 -10.64 0.68
CA ASP A 539 -9.08 -10.82 0.72
C ASP A 539 -9.66 -11.15 -0.67
N VAL A 540 -8.82 -11.10 -1.70
CA VAL A 540 -9.17 -11.34 -3.10
C VAL A 540 -8.18 -12.31 -3.73
N GLY A 541 -8.71 -13.36 -4.35
CA GLY A 541 -7.96 -14.32 -5.15
C GLY A 541 -7.98 -13.94 -6.63
N ARG A 542 -6.83 -14.01 -7.28
CA ARG A 542 -6.70 -13.77 -8.71
C ARG A 542 -6.81 -15.08 -9.47
N VAL A 543 -7.75 -15.14 -10.40
CA VAL A 543 -8.03 -16.33 -11.21
C VAL A 543 -7.85 -16.00 -12.68
N LEU A 544 -7.05 -16.78 -13.39
CA LEU A 544 -7.00 -16.77 -14.83
C LEU A 544 -7.81 -17.96 -15.35
N ALA A 545 -8.87 -17.69 -16.10
CA ALA A 545 -9.70 -18.72 -16.70
C ALA A 545 -9.90 -18.46 -18.20
N ALA A 546 -9.71 -19.51 -19.01
CA ALA A 546 -10.12 -19.49 -20.39
C ALA A 546 -11.26 -20.48 -20.62
N LEU A 547 -12.23 -20.08 -21.44
CA LEU A 547 -13.48 -20.77 -21.68
C LEU A 547 -13.71 -20.87 -23.20
N GLN A 548 -14.19 -22.04 -23.64
CA GLN A 548 -14.63 -22.23 -25.03
C GLN A 548 -16.05 -21.71 -25.17
N VAL A 549 -16.21 -20.53 -25.75
CA VAL A 549 -17.51 -19.87 -25.92
C VAL A 549 -17.79 -19.66 -27.41
N PRO A 550 -18.64 -20.50 -28.04
CA PRO A 550 -19.05 -20.28 -29.41
C PRO A 550 -19.65 -18.90 -29.63
N GLU A 551 -19.52 -18.34 -30.84
CA GLU A 551 -20.07 -17.00 -31.13
C GLU A 551 -21.58 -16.90 -30.91
N ALA A 552 -22.30 -18.01 -31.15
CA ALA A 552 -23.75 -18.09 -30.92
C ALA A 552 -24.14 -17.91 -29.45
N ASP A 553 -23.22 -18.18 -28.52
CA ASP A 553 -23.48 -18.12 -27.07
C ASP A 553 -23.01 -16.80 -26.44
N SER A 554 -22.58 -15.82 -27.25
CA SER A 554 -21.98 -14.57 -26.73
C SER A 554 -22.89 -13.83 -25.76
N ASP A 555 -24.19 -13.67 -26.09
CA ASP A 555 -25.16 -12.97 -25.23
C ASP A 555 -25.42 -13.72 -23.93
N ALA A 556 -25.50 -15.06 -23.99
CA ALA A 556 -25.66 -15.89 -22.80
C ALA A 556 -24.42 -15.82 -21.90
N PHE A 557 -23.25 -15.74 -22.51
CA PHE A 557 -22.00 -15.61 -21.79
C PHE A 557 -21.83 -14.23 -21.12
N ASP A 558 -22.25 -13.16 -21.79
CA ASP A 558 -22.25 -11.81 -21.20
C ASP A 558 -23.25 -11.70 -20.04
N THR A 559 -24.38 -12.42 -20.12
CA THR A 559 -25.32 -12.57 -19.01
C THR A 559 -24.66 -13.31 -17.84
N PHE A 560 -23.98 -14.42 -18.09
CA PHE A 560 -23.22 -15.15 -17.07
C PHE A 560 -22.18 -14.25 -16.36
N LEU A 561 -21.42 -13.46 -17.11
CA LEU A 561 -20.43 -12.56 -16.53
C LEU A 561 -21.07 -11.51 -15.61
N THR A 562 -22.26 -11.02 -15.99
CA THR A 562 -23.03 -10.05 -15.21
C THR A 562 -23.60 -10.67 -13.93
N GLU A 563 -24.18 -11.86 -14.02
CA GLU A 563 -24.81 -12.56 -12.88
C GLU A 563 -23.77 -13.10 -11.88
N LEU A 564 -22.55 -13.39 -12.35
CA LEU A 564 -21.46 -13.83 -11.49
C LEU A 564 -21.03 -12.76 -10.52
N GLU A 565 -21.13 -11.48 -10.91
CA GLU A 565 -20.77 -10.30 -10.10
C GLU A 565 -19.31 -10.27 -9.63
N TYR A 566 -18.44 -11.09 -10.23
CA TYR A 566 -17.01 -11.02 -9.94
C TYR A 566 -16.34 -10.02 -10.89
N PRO A 567 -15.51 -9.09 -10.38
CA PRO A 567 -14.71 -8.22 -11.23
C PRO A 567 -13.86 -9.06 -12.20
N TYR A 568 -13.78 -8.64 -13.45
CA TYR A 568 -12.99 -9.33 -14.46
C TYR A 568 -12.35 -8.39 -15.48
N VAL A 569 -11.27 -8.87 -16.08
CA VAL A 569 -10.60 -8.23 -17.23
C VAL A 569 -10.52 -9.25 -18.35
N ARG A 570 -10.93 -8.84 -19.56
CA ARG A 570 -10.77 -9.66 -20.77
C ARG A 570 -9.33 -9.61 -21.26
N GLU A 571 -8.66 -10.76 -21.36
CA GLU A 571 -7.23 -10.88 -21.65
C GLU A 571 -6.92 -11.50 -23.02
N CYS A 572 -7.91 -11.70 -23.89
CA CYS A 572 -7.72 -12.33 -25.23
C CYS A 572 -6.72 -11.57 -26.12
N GLY A 573 -6.56 -10.25 -25.93
CA GLY A 573 -5.59 -9.41 -26.61
C GLY A 573 -4.20 -9.40 -26.01
N ASN A 574 -4.01 -9.99 -24.82
CA ASN A 574 -2.78 -9.90 -24.05
C ASN A 574 -1.62 -10.59 -24.77
N VAL A 575 -0.49 -9.88 -24.85
CA VAL A 575 0.70 -10.36 -25.56
C VAL A 575 1.33 -11.59 -24.89
N ALA A 576 1.23 -11.70 -23.55
CA ALA A 576 1.72 -12.87 -22.82
C ALA A 576 0.86 -14.10 -23.13
N TYR A 577 -0.46 -13.96 -23.19
CA TYR A 577 -1.36 -15.04 -23.60
C TYR A 577 -1.00 -15.56 -24.99
N LYS A 578 -0.95 -14.69 -26.00
CA LYS A 578 -0.62 -15.05 -27.38
C LYS A 578 0.73 -15.73 -27.51
N ARG A 579 1.71 -15.33 -26.69
CA ARG A 579 3.07 -15.83 -26.79
C ARG A 579 3.31 -17.14 -26.04
N PHE A 580 2.74 -17.29 -24.87
CA PHE A 580 3.06 -18.40 -23.97
C PHE A 580 1.96 -19.47 -23.86
N LEU A 581 0.73 -19.13 -24.16
CA LEU A 581 -0.43 -19.99 -23.91
C LEU A 581 -1.17 -20.37 -25.19
N GLN A 582 -1.19 -19.52 -26.21
CA GLN A 582 -1.83 -19.76 -27.48
C GLN A 582 -0.81 -20.30 -28.49
N ALA A 583 -1.11 -21.41 -29.15
CA ALA A 583 -0.35 -21.87 -30.31
C ALA A 583 -0.65 -20.98 -31.52
N SER A 584 0.35 -20.73 -32.35
CA SER A 584 0.24 -19.94 -33.60
C SER A 584 -0.58 -20.67 -34.65
#